data_e54473f589a9f2dabbc264851ef5bf16
#
_entry.id   e54473f589a9f2dabbc264851ef5bf16
#
_cell.length_a   1.000
_cell.length_b   1.000
_cell.length_c   1.000
_cell.angle_alpha   90.00
_cell.angle_beta   90.00
_cell.angle_gamma   90.00
#
_symmetry.space_group_name_H-M   'P 1'
#
loop_
_entity.id
_entity.type
_entity.pdbx_description
1 polymer ?
#
loop_
_entity_poly.entity_id
_entity_poly.type
_entity_poly.pdbx_seq_one_letter_code
_entity_poly.pdbx_strand_id
1 'polypeptide(L)'
;LSPACPRVTDDALARRLLAAVPTLARHSCVNDVGPTFGCVIASTSLPHVFEHLVIDAQVRACASFTDITFVGTTEWLDERAGLARVEVNFADDLIALRAVNDALAYLNGEVVA
;
A
#
# COMPACT_ATOMS: atom_id res chain seq x y z
N LEU A 1 7.82 -9.75 7.30
CA LEU A 1 8.54 -10.05 6.05
C LEU A 1 9.57 -11.16 6.26
N SER A 2 9.72 -12.03 5.29
CA SER A 2 10.78 -13.04 5.27
C SER A 2 12.17 -12.37 5.33
N PRO A 3 13.18 -13.01 5.97
CA PRO A 3 14.55 -12.48 5.95
C PRO A 3 15.13 -12.24 4.55
N ALA A 4 14.69 -13.03 3.57
CA ALA A 4 15.13 -12.89 2.18
C ALA A 4 14.36 -11.81 1.41
N CYS A 5 13.27 -11.28 1.96
CA CYS A 5 12.45 -10.26 1.33
C CYS A 5 13.10 -8.88 1.45
N PRO A 6 13.17 -8.09 0.37
CA PRO A 6 13.62 -6.71 0.48
C PRO A 6 12.76 -5.90 1.46
N ARG A 7 13.35 -4.93 2.15
CA ARG A 7 12.64 -4.03 3.06
C ARG A 7 12.13 -2.77 2.38
N VAL A 8 12.70 -2.45 1.23
CA VAL A 8 12.41 -1.23 0.48
C VAL A 8 12.11 -1.55 -0.97
N THR A 9 11.42 -0.62 -1.61
CA THR A 9 11.11 -0.70 -3.04
C THR A 9 12.32 -0.36 -3.91
N ASP A 10 12.17 -0.60 -5.21
CA ASP A 10 13.09 -0.15 -6.25
C ASP A 10 12.28 0.33 -7.46
N ASP A 11 12.98 0.80 -8.50
CA ASP A 11 12.33 1.32 -9.71
C ASP A 11 11.52 0.25 -10.45
N ALA A 12 12.00 -0.99 -10.48
CA ALA A 12 11.31 -2.08 -11.17
C ALA A 12 9.98 -2.42 -10.49
N LEU A 13 9.97 -2.50 -9.16
CA LEU A 13 8.75 -2.73 -8.39
C LEU A 13 7.78 -1.56 -8.54
N ALA A 14 8.28 -0.32 -8.45
CA ALA A 14 7.46 0.87 -8.61
C ALA A 14 6.77 0.89 -9.98
N ARG A 15 7.48 0.60 -11.06
CA ARG A 15 6.88 0.54 -12.41
C ARG A 15 5.81 -0.53 -12.50
N ARG A 16 6.06 -1.72 -11.93
CA ARG A 16 5.08 -2.81 -11.93
C ARG A 16 3.80 -2.42 -11.19
N LEU A 17 3.94 -1.83 -10.01
CA LEU A 17 2.80 -1.43 -9.19
C LEU A 17 2.01 -0.30 -9.84
N LEU A 18 2.67 0.70 -10.41
CA LEU A 18 1.99 1.82 -11.08
C LEU A 18 1.30 1.38 -12.37
N ALA A 19 1.82 0.35 -13.04
CA ALA A 19 1.13 -0.23 -14.19
C ALA A 19 -0.15 -0.95 -13.78
N ALA A 20 -0.14 -1.65 -12.64
CA ALA A 20 -1.30 -2.38 -12.14
C ALA A 20 -2.30 -1.46 -11.41
N VAL A 21 -1.81 -0.46 -10.66
CA VAL A 21 -2.62 0.44 -9.83
C VAL A 21 -2.15 1.88 -10.04
N PRO A 22 -2.51 2.52 -11.17
CA PRO A 22 -2.01 3.87 -11.50
C PRO A 22 -2.38 4.95 -10.49
N THR A 23 -3.49 4.79 -9.79
CA THR A 23 -3.97 5.76 -8.80
C THR A 23 -3.06 5.90 -7.59
N LEU A 24 -2.18 4.93 -7.33
CA LEU A 24 -1.21 5.01 -6.22
C LEU A 24 -0.38 6.29 -6.26
N ALA A 25 0.03 6.73 -7.44
CA ALA A 25 0.88 7.90 -7.59
C ALA A 25 0.26 9.18 -7.06
N ARG A 26 -1.07 9.24 -6.97
CA ARG A 26 -1.83 10.43 -6.60
C ARG A 26 -2.20 10.49 -5.12
N HIS A 27 -1.96 9.43 -4.36
CA HIS A 27 -2.29 9.41 -2.94
C HIS A 27 -1.55 10.51 -2.19
N SER A 28 -2.28 11.21 -1.30
CA SER A 28 -1.64 12.10 -0.34
C SER A 28 -0.74 11.30 0.58
N CYS A 29 0.46 11.79 0.82
CA CYS A 29 1.43 11.10 1.65
C CYS A 29 2.33 12.10 2.36
N VAL A 30 2.46 11.95 3.67
CA VAL A 30 3.42 12.74 4.45
C VAL A 30 4.80 12.10 4.30
N ASN A 31 5.68 12.74 3.54
CA ASN A 31 7.03 12.27 3.29
C ASN A 31 7.97 13.46 3.02
N ASP A 32 9.26 13.21 2.99
CA ASP A 32 10.30 14.25 2.85
C ASP A 32 10.55 14.67 1.40
N VAL A 33 9.95 14.00 0.42
CA VAL A 33 10.25 14.20 -1.01
C VAL A 33 9.21 15.07 -1.70
N GLY A 34 7.92 14.88 -1.40
CA GLY A 34 6.86 15.64 -2.02
C GLY A 34 5.48 15.31 -1.45
N PRO A 35 4.40 15.87 -2.03
CA PRO A 35 3.06 15.79 -1.45
C PRO A 35 2.33 14.49 -1.71
N THR A 36 2.83 13.61 -2.59
CA THR A 36 2.14 12.39 -2.99
C THR A 36 2.99 11.15 -2.79
N PHE A 37 2.33 10.00 -2.73
CA PHE A 37 3.00 8.72 -2.67
C PHE A 37 3.85 8.44 -3.90
N GLY A 38 3.45 8.92 -5.07
CA GLY A 38 4.23 8.80 -6.30
C GLY A 38 5.64 9.36 -6.17
N CYS A 39 5.85 10.36 -5.31
CA CYS A 39 7.17 10.96 -5.08
C CYS A 39 8.15 10.00 -4.41
N VAL A 40 7.69 8.99 -3.67
CA VAL A 40 8.53 8.09 -2.87
C VAL A 40 8.38 6.61 -3.24
N ILE A 41 7.46 6.26 -4.14
CA ILE A 41 7.11 4.85 -4.40
C ILE A 41 8.31 3.99 -4.80
N ALA A 42 9.33 4.57 -5.45
CA ALA A 42 10.51 3.85 -5.88
C ALA A 42 11.58 3.69 -4.78
N SER A 43 11.38 4.30 -3.61
CA SER A 43 12.40 4.33 -2.54
C SER A 43 11.76 4.41 -1.15
N THR A 44 10.76 3.58 -0.89
CA THR A 44 10.07 3.55 0.40
C THR A 44 9.98 2.11 0.93
N SER A 45 9.55 1.94 2.20
CA SER A 45 9.43 0.61 2.79
C SER A 45 8.28 -0.18 2.16
N LEU A 46 8.42 -1.50 2.08
CA LEU A 46 7.35 -2.37 1.58
C LEU A 46 6.07 -2.29 2.42
N PRO A 47 6.11 -2.24 3.75
CA PRO A 47 4.90 -2.03 4.55
C PRO A 47 4.17 -0.73 4.21
N HIS A 48 4.89 0.35 3.89
CA HIS A 48 4.28 1.61 3.47
C HIS A 48 3.55 1.46 2.12
N VAL A 49 4.13 0.73 1.18
CA VAL A 49 3.46 0.38 -0.09
C VAL A 49 2.20 -0.43 0.18
N PHE A 50 2.28 -1.42 1.07
CA PHE A 50 1.12 -2.23 1.47
C PHE A 50 -0.01 -1.35 2.01
N GLU A 51 0.30 -0.39 2.88
CA GLU A 51 -0.67 0.57 3.42
C GLU A 51 -1.41 1.28 2.27
N HIS A 52 -0.69 1.85 1.31
CA HIS A 52 -1.30 2.59 0.21
C HIS A 52 -2.08 1.69 -0.75
N LEU A 53 -1.65 0.46 -0.97
CA LEU A 53 -2.42 -0.51 -1.76
C LEU A 53 -3.76 -0.84 -1.11
N VAL A 54 -3.78 -1.03 0.21
CA VAL A 54 -5.02 -1.30 0.95
C VAL A 54 -5.96 -0.10 0.89
N ILE A 55 -5.43 1.11 1.08
CA ILE A 55 -6.22 2.34 0.97
C ILE A 55 -6.83 2.46 -0.42
N ASP A 56 -6.02 2.28 -1.47
CA ASP A 56 -6.48 2.42 -2.86
C ASP A 56 -7.60 1.42 -3.19
N ALA A 57 -7.44 0.17 -2.78
CA ALA A 57 -8.45 -0.86 -3.02
C ALA A 57 -9.78 -0.53 -2.33
N GLN A 58 -9.75 0.00 -1.11
CA GLN A 58 -10.95 0.42 -0.40
C GLN A 58 -11.60 1.64 -1.04
N VAL A 59 -10.82 2.62 -1.46
CA VAL A 59 -11.33 3.82 -2.15
C VAL A 59 -12.09 3.40 -3.41
N ARG A 60 -11.51 2.53 -4.22
CA ARG A 60 -12.15 2.05 -5.46
C ARG A 60 -13.43 1.26 -5.19
N ALA A 61 -13.42 0.42 -4.17
CA ALA A 61 -14.57 -0.43 -3.84
C ALA A 61 -15.72 0.34 -3.18
N CYS A 62 -15.40 1.39 -2.41
CA CYS A 62 -16.37 2.12 -1.58
C CYS A 62 -16.84 3.45 -2.17
N ALA A 63 -16.33 3.85 -3.32
CA ALA A 63 -16.55 5.19 -3.89
C ALA A 63 -18.03 5.55 -4.07
N SER A 64 -18.91 4.56 -4.28
CA SER A 64 -20.32 4.81 -4.58
C SER A 64 -21.24 4.81 -3.35
N PHE A 65 -20.77 4.42 -2.16
CA PHE A 65 -21.65 4.28 -1.01
C PHE A 65 -21.11 4.82 0.31
N THR A 66 -19.93 5.43 0.31
CA THR A 66 -19.39 6.06 1.51
C THR A 66 -18.56 7.27 1.16
N ASP A 67 -18.56 8.25 2.05
CA ASP A 67 -17.71 9.43 1.98
C ASP A 67 -16.57 9.38 3.01
N ILE A 68 -16.34 8.20 3.61
CA ILE A 68 -15.23 8.01 4.55
C ILE A 68 -13.91 8.24 3.83
N THR A 69 -13.05 9.05 4.44
CA THR A 69 -11.66 9.21 4.01
C THR A 69 -10.84 8.09 4.61
N PHE A 70 -10.21 7.29 3.76
CA PHE A 70 -9.33 6.21 4.24
C PHE A 70 -7.94 6.76 4.49
N VAL A 71 -7.43 6.51 5.69
CA VAL A 71 -6.11 6.94 6.12
C VAL A 71 -5.39 5.78 6.79
N GLY A 72 -4.08 5.82 6.79
CA GLY A 72 -3.30 4.76 7.41
C GLY A 72 -1.99 5.26 7.98
N THR A 73 -1.37 4.40 8.78
CA THR A 73 -0.04 4.60 9.34
C THR A 73 0.77 3.32 9.20
N THR A 74 2.07 3.48 9.05
CA THR A 74 3.02 2.36 8.95
C THR A 74 4.22 2.65 9.82
N GLU A 75 4.66 1.64 10.59
CA GLU A 75 5.88 1.73 11.37
C GLU A 75 6.59 0.38 11.42
N TRP A 76 7.92 0.40 11.47
CA TRP A 76 8.68 -0.79 11.78
C TRP A 76 8.61 -1.05 13.29
N LEU A 77 8.21 -2.28 13.67
CA LEU A 77 8.32 -2.76 15.04
C LEU A 77 9.68 -3.40 15.27
N ASP A 78 10.17 -4.16 14.28
CA ASP A 78 11.50 -4.75 14.25
C ASP A 78 11.91 -4.91 12.78
N GLU A 79 12.68 -3.96 12.27
CA GLU A 79 13.09 -3.95 10.86
C GLU A 79 13.95 -5.16 10.51
N ARG A 80 14.83 -5.59 11.42
CA ARG A 80 15.69 -6.76 11.18
C ARG A 80 14.89 -8.03 11.02
N ALA A 81 13.84 -8.20 11.83
CA ALA A 81 12.94 -9.34 11.73
C ALA A 81 11.93 -9.20 10.61
N GLY A 82 11.84 -8.02 9.97
CA GLY A 82 10.84 -7.75 8.95
C GLY A 82 9.43 -7.59 9.51
N LEU A 83 9.32 -7.11 10.75
CA LEU A 83 8.05 -6.95 11.44
C LEU A 83 7.64 -5.49 11.46
N ALA A 84 6.48 -5.21 10.84
CA ALA A 84 5.93 -3.87 10.76
C ALA A 84 4.47 -3.86 11.20
N ARG A 85 3.99 -2.70 11.68
CA ARG A 85 2.58 -2.45 11.93
C ARG A 85 2.03 -1.53 10.86
N VAL A 86 0.95 -1.96 10.23
CA VAL A 86 0.19 -1.14 9.29
C VAL A 86 -1.24 -1.05 9.80
N GLU A 87 -1.72 0.17 10.02
CA GLU A 87 -3.08 0.43 10.47
C GLU A 87 -3.80 1.25 9.41
N VAL A 88 -4.97 0.79 8.99
CA VAL A 88 -5.83 1.48 8.01
C VAL A 88 -7.26 1.38 8.51
N ASN A 89 -7.99 2.51 8.50
CA ASN A 89 -9.40 2.49 8.82
C ASN A 89 -10.21 1.77 7.71
N PHE A 90 -11.42 1.35 8.04
CA PHE A 90 -12.27 0.67 7.06
C PHE A 90 -13.74 1.04 7.29
N ALA A 91 -14.54 0.90 6.21
CA ALA A 91 -15.98 1.11 6.23
C ALA A 91 -16.75 -0.23 6.24
N ASP A 92 -16.22 -1.24 5.56
CA ASP A 92 -16.82 -2.57 5.43
C ASP A 92 -15.72 -3.61 5.62
N ASP A 93 -15.92 -4.54 6.55
CA ASP A 93 -14.91 -5.52 6.93
C ASP A 93 -14.59 -6.52 5.81
N LEU A 94 -15.56 -6.91 5.00
CA LEU A 94 -15.32 -7.82 3.87
C LEU A 94 -14.53 -7.15 2.76
N ILE A 95 -14.84 -5.88 2.47
CA ILE A 95 -14.08 -5.08 1.52
C ILE A 95 -12.64 -4.88 2.02
N ALA A 96 -12.48 -4.61 3.32
CA ALA A 96 -11.16 -4.44 3.92
C ALA A 96 -10.33 -5.72 3.82
N LEU A 97 -10.91 -6.88 4.11
CA LEU A 97 -10.23 -8.17 3.99
C LEU A 97 -9.80 -8.44 2.54
N ARG A 98 -10.66 -8.17 1.57
CA ARG A 98 -10.32 -8.31 0.16
C ARG A 98 -9.20 -7.35 -0.23
N ALA A 99 -9.25 -6.12 0.25
CA ALA A 99 -8.21 -5.12 -0.02
C ALA A 99 -6.84 -5.59 0.48
N VAL A 100 -6.79 -6.18 1.68
CA VAL A 100 -5.55 -6.75 2.24
C VAL A 100 -5.03 -7.90 1.36
N ASN A 101 -5.90 -8.82 0.95
CA ASN A 101 -5.51 -9.94 0.11
C ASN A 101 -5.00 -9.47 -1.26
N ASP A 102 -5.69 -8.50 -1.88
CA ASP A 102 -5.28 -7.95 -3.17
C ASP A 102 -3.93 -7.21 -3.06
N ALA A 103 -3.71 -6.46 -1.97
CA ALA A 103 -2.45 -5.78 -1.74
C ALA A 103 -1.28 -6.76 -1.63
N LEU A 104 -1.46 -7.86 -0.90
CA LEU A 104 -0.45 -8.92 -0.81
C LEU A 104 -0.17 -9.54 -2.17
N ALA A 105 -1.21 -9.80 -2.97
CA ALA A 105 -1.06 -10.37 -4.30
C ALA A 105 -0.27 -9.43 -5.22
N TYR A 106 -0.55 -8.13 -5.21
CA TYR A 106 0.22 -7.16 -6.01
C TYR A 106 1.71 -7.15 -5.60
N LEU A 107 2.00 -7.18 -4.31
CA LEU A 107 3.38 -7.19 -3.83
C LEU A 107 4.11 -8.48 -4.21
N ASN A 108 3.39 -9.60 -4.26
CA ASN A 108 3.95 -10.90 -4.67
C ASN A 108 4.01 -11.07 -6.19
N GLY A 109 3.54 -10.10 -6.96
CA GLY A 109 3.53 -10.16 -8.41
C GLY A 109 2.45 -11.07 -8.99
N GLU A 110 1.42 -11.40 -8.22
CA GLU A 110 0.30 -12.22 -8.66
C GLU A 110 -0.72 -11.40 -9.45
N VAL A 111 -1.49 -12.08 -10.30
CA VAL A 111 -2.58 -11.45 -11.03
C VAL A 111 -3.78 -11.31 -10.09
N VAL A 112 -4.32 -10.11 -10.02
CA VAL A 112 -5.52 -9.80 -9.22
C VAL A 112 -6.72 -9.72 -10.15
N ALA A 113 -7.73 -10.54 -9.86
CA ALA A 113 -8.95 -10.58 -10.65
C ALA A 113 -9.93 -9.48 -10.22
#